data_f68470ca608029c6e3216540145d639b
#
_entry.id   f68470ca608029c6e3216540145d639b
#
_cell.length_a   1.000
_cell.length_b   1.000
_cell.length_c   1.000
_cell.angle_alpha   90.00
_cell.angle_beta   90.00
_cell.angle_gamma   90.00
#
_symmetry.space_group_name_H-M   'P 1'
#
loop_
_entity.id
_entity.type
_entity.pdbx_description
1 polymer ?
#
loop_
_entity_poly.entity_id
_entity_poly.type
_entity_poly.pdbx_seq_one_letter_code
_entity_poly.pdbx_strand_id
1 'polypeptide(L)'
;MKEDTAVNSKKMMIKKANIYDVIIIGAGPAGLSAGICAARAGLRTLVIEKALPGGEITTACKIDNYLGFPNGIMGEDLAKLMEQQLLSYPVEYVCEFVKKVMQNEKQEKIVLTELNNKYIAKKIILAMGVEPKKLEKEFAKAFFGRGVSYCAKGDALSYKDKDVVVLGGGNCACYAANYLAQFVNRV
;
A
#
# COMPACT_ATOMS: atom_id res chain seq x y z
N MET A 1 -30.86 -29.22 46.04
CA MET A 1 -31.04 -28.59 44.73
C MET A 1 -30.19 -27.36 44.68
N LYS A 2 -29.02 -27.45 44.13
CA LYS A 2 -28.13 -26.31 43.81
C LYS A 2 -27.69 -26.56 42.38
N GLU A 3 -28.17 -25.72 41.47
CA GLU A 3 -27.74 -25.73 40.07
C GLU A 3 -26.43 -24.92 40.00
N ASP A 4 -25.37 -25.63 39.62
CA ASP A 4 -24.07 -25.02 39.30
C ASP A 4 -24.10 -24.53 37.84
N THR A 5 -24.20 -23.25 37.67
CA THR A 5 -24.02 -22.55 36.42
C THR A 5 -22.53 -22.57 36.02
N ALA A 6 -22.18 -23.53 35.19
CA ALA A 6 -20.85 -23.60 34.58
C ALA A 6 -20.69 -22.46 33.56
N VAL A 7 -20.04 -21.40 33.94
CA VAL A 7 -19.57 -20.35 33.02
C VAL A 7 -18.48 -20.93 32.12
N ASN A 8 -18.87 -21.19 30.89
CA ASN A 8 -18.02 -21.73 29.84
C ASN A 8 -17.01 -20.68 29.38
N SER A 9 -15.91 -20.57 30.12
CA SER A 9 -14.76 -19.77 29.69
C SER A 9 -14.09 -20.45 28.50
N LYS A 10 -14.49 -20.07 27.28
CA LYS A 10 -13.73 -20.39 26.07
C LYS A 10 -12.32 -19.86 26.24
N LYS A 11 -11.43 -20.71 26.71
CA LYS A 11 -9.99 -20.52 26.72
C LYS A 11 -9.57 -20.33 25.25
N MET A 12 -9.41 -19.08 24.84
CA MET A 12 -8.88 -18.73 23.52
C MET A 12 -7.50 -19.37 23.47
N MET A 13 -7.37 -20.48 22.75
CA MET A 13 -6.09 -21.11 22.49
C MET A 13 -5.22 -20.07 21.80
N ILE A 14 -4.33 -19.46 22.54
CA ILE A 14 -3.22 -18.67 21.99
C ILE A 14 -2.38 -19.69 21.22
N LYS A 15 -2.62 -19.85 19.92
CA LYS A 15 -1.67 -20.50 19.03
C LYS A 15 -0.31 -19.91 19.36
N LYS A 16 0.67 -20.76 19.68
CA LYS A 16 2.04 -20.39 20.01
C LYS A 16 2.44 -19.22 19.12
N ALA A 17 2.62 -18.03 19.69
CA ALA A 17 2.73 -16.80 18.92
C ALA A 17 3.86 -16.97 17.92
N ASN A 18 3.52 -17.09 16.66
CA ASN A 18 4.50 -17.18 15.58
C ASN A 18 5.21 -15.84 15.50
N ILE A 19 6.36 -15.74 16.14
CA ILE A 19 7.18 -14.52 16.10
C ILE A 19 7.92 -14.51 14.77
N TYR A 20 7.66 -13.46 13.99
CA TYR A 20 8.39 -13.18 12.77
C TYR A 20 9.71 -12.48 13.07
N ASP A 21 10.72 -12.70 12.26
CA ASP A 21 11.93 -11.88 12.32
C ASP A 21 11.63 -10.47 11.84
N VAL A 22 10.84 -10.37 10.77
CA VAL A 22 10.40 -9.08 10.22
C VAL A 22 8.95 -9.16 9.74
N ILE A 23 8.18 -8.10 10.05
CA ILE A 23 6.89 -7.81 9.41
C ILE A 23 7.06 -6.57 8.53
N ILE A 24 6.60 -6.67 7.30
CA ILE A 24 6.60 -5.57 6.34
C ILE A 24 5.16 -5.10 6.16
N ILE A 25 4.91 -3.83 6.35
CA ILE A 25 3.58 -3.21 6.22
C ILE A 25 3.56 -2.43 4.92
N GLY A 26 2.75 -2.88 3.98
CA GLY A 26 2.63 -2.38 2.62
C GLY A 26 3.31 -3.30 1.59
N ALA A 27 2.62 -3.60 0.51
CA ALA A 27 3.10 -4.41 -0.62
C ALA A 27 3.20 -3.59 -1.93
N GLY A 28 3.57 -2.32 -1.83
CA GLY A 28 4.08 -1.57 -2.98
C GLY A 28 5.49 -2.06 -3.35
N PRO A 29 6.14 -1.49 -4.38
CA PRO A 29 7.46 -1.91 -4.85
C PRO A 29 8.51 -2.00 -3.73
N ALA A 30 8.50 -1.06 -2.79
CA ALA A 30 9.41 -1.04 -1.66
C ALA A 30 9.19 -2.23 -0.71
N GLY A 31 7.91 -2.52 -0.36
CA GLY A 31 7.57 -3.63 0.52
C GLY A 31 7.81 -4.99 -0.12
N LEU A 32 7.47 -5.16 -1.41
CA LEU A 32 7.74 -6.38 -2.17
C LEU A 32 9.24 -6.64 -2.26
N SER A 33 10.04 -5.63 -2.57
CA SER A 33 11.50 -5.73 -2.62
C SER A 33 12.10 -6.08 -1.25
N ALA A 34 11.63 -5.41 -0.19
CA ALA A 34 12.07 -5.72 1.18
C ALA A 34 11.74 -7.16 1.58
N GLY A 35 10.56 -7.66 1.20
CA GLY A 35 10.13 -9.04 1.44
C GLY A 35 11.04 -10.06 0.77
N ILE A 36 11.38 -9.85 -0.49
CA ILE A 36 12.32 -10.69 -1.23
C ILE A 36 13.69 -10.68 -0.54
N CYS A 37 14.21 -9.51 -0.19
CA CYS A 37 15.50 -9.39 0.48
C CYS A 37 15.52 -10.08 1.83
N ALA A 38 14.48 -9.92 2.64
CA ALA A 38 14.35 -10.56 3.94
C ALA A 38 14.29 -12.10 3.82
N ALA A 39 13.48 -12.61 2.88
CA ALA A 39 13.38 -14.04 2.63
C ALA A 39 14.71 -14.66 2.15
N ARG A 40 15.41 -13.97 1.25
CA ARG A 40 16.75 -14.39 0.80
C ARG A 40 17.79 -14.41 1.91
N ALA A 41 17.63 -13.55 2.92
CA ALA A 41 18.44 -13.56 4.12
C ALA A 41 18.05 -14.67 5.12
N GLY A 42 17.08 -15.52 4.79
CA GLY A 42 16.61 -16.61 5.65
C GLY A 42 15.74 -16.13 6.81
N LEU A 43 15.23 -14.91 6.77
CA LEU A 43 14.38 -14.36 7.82
C LEU A 43 12.93 -14.85 7.65
N ARG A 44 12.30 -15.25 8.75
CA ARG A 44 10.86 -15.51 8.77
C ARG A 44 10.10 -14.21 8.58
N THR A 45 9.52 -14.04 7.40
CA THR A 45 8.97 -12.78 6.92
C THR A 45 7.46 -12.87 6.71
N LEU A 46 6.74 -11.84 7.18
CA LEU A 46 5.34 -11.60 6.87
C LEU A 46 5.19 -10.26 6.15
N VAL A 47 4.49 -10.24 5.04
CA VAL A 47 4.05 -9.01 4.37
C VAL A 47 2.56 -8.83 4.59
N ILE A 48 2.16 -7.64 5.03
CA ILE A 48 0.75 -7.27 5.27
C ILE A 48 0.39 -6.12 4.34
N GLU A 49 -0.64 -6.31 3.52
CA GLU A 49 -1.16 -5.29 2.60
C GLU A 49 -2.67 -5.14 2.78
N LYS A 50 -3.18 -3.92 2.69
CA LYS A 50 -4.62 -3.62 2.87
C LYS A 50 -5.47 -3.96 1.65
N ALA A 51 -4.86 -4.06 0.46
CA ALA A 51 -5.54 -4.22 -0.81
C ALA A 51 -4.73 -5.14 -1.75
N LEU A 52 -4.78 -4.86 -3.05
CA LEU A 52 -3.95 -5.58 -4.03
C LEU A 52 -2.50 -5.10 -3.95
N PRO A 53 -1.53 -6.01 -4.12
CA PRO A 53 -0.12 -5.64 -4.16
C PRO A 53 0.21 -4.76 -5.37
N GLY A 54 1.29 -3.97 -5.24
CA GLY A 54 1.79 -3.06 -6.27
C GLY A 54 1.67 -1.58 -5.89
N GLY A 55 0.74 -1.20 -4.98
CA GLY A 55 0.58 0.19 -4.55
C GLY A 55 0.33 1.14 -5.72
N GLU A 56 0.90 2.34 -5.67
CA GLU A 56 0.69 3.41 -6.67
C GLU A 56 1.06 3.02 -8.12
N ILE A 57 1.95 2.06 -8.34
CA ILE A 57 2.29 1.65 -9.72
C ILE A 57 1.12 1.02 -10.45
N THR A 58 0.15 0.42 -9.76
CA THR A 58 -1.03 -0.19 -10.37
C THR A 58 -1.89 0.84 -11.11
N THR A 59 -1.82 2.11 -10.73
CA THR A 59 -2.56 3.22 -11.35
C THR A 59 -1.85 3.81 -12.56
N ALA A 60 -0.59 3.45 -12.81
CA ALA A 60 0.18 3.96 -13.93
C ALA A 60 -0.20 3.24 -15.22
N CYS A 61 -0.56 4.01 -16.27
CA CYS A 61 -0.86 3.43 -17.59
C CYS A 61 0.35 2.71 -18.16
N LYS A 62 1.44 3.43 -18.40
CA LYS A 62 2.70 2.87 -18.94
C LYS A 62 3.88 3.39 -18.13
N ILE A 63 4.76 2.49 -17.74
CA ILE A 63 6.03 2.78 -17.07
C ILE A 63 7.14 2.47 -18.07
N ASP A 64 7.86 3.48 -18.53
CA ASP A 64 8.89 3.40 -19.57
C ASP A 64 10.31 3.62 -19.05
N ASN A 65 10.45 3.92 -17.78
CA ASN A 65 11.71 4.19 -17.09
C ASN A 65 12.07 3.15 -16.01
N TYR A 66 11.47 1.94 -16.07
CA TYR A 66 11.82 0.84 -15.17
C TYR A 66 12.80 -0.09 -15.87
N LEU A 67 13.99 -0.26 -15.25
CA LEU A 67 15.05 -1.11 -15.84
C LEU A 67 14.58 -2.55 -16.05
N GLY A 68 14.97 -3.14 -17.19
CA GLY A 68 14.57 -4.48 -17.60
C GLY A 68 13.37 -4.50 -18.55
N PHE A 69 12.70 -3.36 -18.78
CA PHE A 69 11.56 -3.24 -19.69
C PHE A 69 11.80 -2.15 -20.75
N PRO A 70 12.64 -2.44 -21.77
CA PRO A 70 13.07 -1.42 -22.75
C PRO A 70 11.92 -0.84 -23.58
N ASN A 71 10.82 -1.57 -23.72
CA ASN A 71 9.61 -1.11 -24.41
C ASN A 71 8.56 -0.52 -23.45
N GLY A 72 8.89 -0.37 -22.16
CA GLY A 72 7.96 -0.04 -21.10
C GLY A 72 7.06 -1.23 -20.74
N ILE A 73 6.31 -1.06 -19.65
CA ILE A 73 5.36 -2.06 -19.14
C ILE A 73 4.15 -1.33 -18.54
N MET A 74 2.96 -1.93 -18.59
CA MET A 74 1.81 -1.43 -17.88
C MET A 74 2.03 -1.57 -16.37
N GLY A 75 1.61 -0.55 -15.59
CA GLY A 75 1.83 -0.56 -14.14
C GLY A 75 1.22 -1.77 -13.44
N GLU A 76 0.02 -2.17 -13.87
CA GLU A 76 -0.66 -3.36 -13.36
C GLU A 76 0.12 -4.65 -13.65
N ASP A 77 0.70 -4.78 -14.85
CA ASP A 77 1.47 -5.97 -15.20
C ASP A 77 2.80 -6.02 -14.43
N LEU A 78 3.45 -4.86 -14.25
CA LEU A 78 4.64 -4.77 -13.42
C LEU A 78 4.34 -5.17 -11.97
N ALA A 79 3.23 -4.71 -11.41
CA ALA A 79 2.80 -5.08 -10.06
C ALA A 79 2.59 -6.60 -9.92
N LYS A 80 1.93 -7.24 -10.88
CA LYS A 80 1.74 -8.69 -10.93
C LYS A 80 3.07 -9.45 -10.98
N LEU A 81 4.02 -8.99 -11.79
CA LEU A 81 5.34 -9.62 -11.86
C LEU A 81 6.12 -9.49 -10.55
N MET A 82 6.05 -8.34 -9.88
CA MET A 82 6.68 -8.14 -8.58
C MET A 82 6.06 -9.02 -7.50
N GLU A 83 4.74 -9.17 -7.50
CA GLU A 83 4.03 -10.08 -6.59
C GLU A 83 4.45 -11.54 -6.83
N GLN A 84 4.41 -12.00 -8.07
CA GLN A 84 4.83 -13.35 -8.43
C GLN A 84 6.27 -13.62 -7.99
N GLN A 85 7.15 -12.64 -8.13
CA GLN A 85 8.52 -12.76 -7.67
C GLN A 85 8.60 -12.90 -6.14
N LEU A 86 7.84 -12.11 -5.37
CA LEU A 86 7.77 -12.27 -3.91
C LEU A 86 7.29 -13.68 -3.52
N LEU A 87 6.20 -14.13 -4.14
CA LEU A 87 5.57 -15.42 -3.82
C LEU A 87 6.42 -16.63 -4.21
N SER A 88 7.47 -16.45 -5.01
CA SER A 88 8.46 -17.51 -5.28
C SER A 88 9.43 -17.77 -4.11
N TYR A 89 9.39 -16.92 -3.08
CA TYR A 89 10.18 -17.07 -1.86
C TYR A 89 9.28 -17.51 -0.69
N PRO A 90 9.85 -18.09 0.39
CA PRO A 90 9.10 -18.51 1.57
C PRO A 90 8.68 -17.31 2.43
N VAL A 91 7.75 -16.51 1.91
CA VAL A 91 7.17 -15.33 2.56
C VAL A 91 5.71 -15.61 2.89
N GLU A 92 5.31 -15.35 4.12
CA GLU A 92 3.89 -15.31 4.46
C GLU A 92 3.31 -13.97 4.02
N TYR A 93 2.14 -14.00 3.38
CA TYR A 93 1.44 -12.81 2.88
C TYR A 93 0.00 -12.81 3.38
N VAL A 94 -0.47 -11.67 3.88
CA VAL A 94 -1.86 -11.49 4.29
C VAL A 94 -2.43 -10.17 3.76
N CYS A 95 -3.69 -10.24 3.31
CA CYS A 95 -4.44 -9.07 2.86
C CYS A 95 -5.30 -8.57 4.03
N GLU A 96 -4.75 -7.65 4.83
CA GLU A 96 -5.40 -7.06 6.00
C GLU A 96 -4.96 -5.62 6.21
N PHE A 97 -5.88 -4.78 6.71
CA PHE A 97 -5.54 -3.41 7.08
C PHE A 97 -4.90 -3.37 8.47
N VAL A 98 -3.70 -2.83 8.56
CA VAL A 98 -2.99 -2.63 9.84
C VAL A 98 -3.59 -1.42 10.55
N LYS A 99 -4.25 -1.68 11.68
CA LYS A 99 -4.89 -0.64 12.50
C LYS A 99 -3.92 0.02 13.48
N LYS A 100 -3.00 -0.75 14.04
CA LYS A 100 -2.09 -0.26 15.09
C LYS A 100 -0.81 -1.06 15.15
N VAL A 101 0.28 -0.37 15.40
CA VAL A 101 1.58 -0.95 15.74
C VAL A 101 1.95 -0.52 17.15
N MET A 102 2.40 -1.46 17.96
CA MET A 102 2.79 -1.23 19.35
C MET A 102 4.10 -1.98 19.65
N GLN A 103 4.70 -1.65 20.76
CA GLN A 103 5.85 -2.36 21.31
C GLN A 103 5.52 -2.83 22.73
N ASN A 104 5.90 -4.07 23.06
CA ASN A 104 5.75 -4.58 24.40
C ASN A 104 7.02 -4.35 25.25
N GLU A 105 6.97 -4.73 26.52
CA GLU A 105 8.11 -4.62 27.46
C GLU A 105 9.34 -5.42 27.00
N LYS A 106 9.15 -6.50 26.23
CA LYS A 106 10.21 -7.32 25.65
C LYS A 106 10.80 -6.75 24.36
N GLN A 107 10.48 -5.52 24.03
CA GLN A 107 10.88 -4.85 22.77
C GLN A 107 10.35 -5.51 21.48
N GLU A 108 9.43 -6.47 21.58
CA GLU A 108 8.79 -7.08 20.43
C GLU A 108 7.75 -6.12 19.83
N LYS A 109 7.64 -6.10 18.52
CA LYS A 109 6.67 -5.30 17.79
C LYS A 109 5.38 -6.08 17.63
N ILE A 110 4.26 -5.46 17.97
CA ILE A 110 2.93 -6.04 17.87
C ILE A 110 2.17 -5.27 16.79
N VAL A 111 1.70 -5.98 15.78
CA VAL A 111 0.84 -5.44 14.72
C VAL A 111 -0.57 -5.95 14.94
N LEU A 112 -1.53 -5.03 15.02
CA LEU A 112 -2.97 -5.32 15.12
C LEU A 112 -3.65 -4.91 13.82
N THR A 113 -4.49 -5.77 13.29
CA THR A 113 -5.28 -5.52 12.08
C THR A 113 -6.74 -5.20 12.41
N GLU A 114 -7.50 -4.74 11.41
CA GLU A 114 -8.95 -4.50 11.55
C GLU A 114 -9.74 -5.78 11.84
N LEU A 115 -9.23 -6.93 11.37
CA LEU A 115 -9.83 -8.24 11.66
C LEU A 115 -9.51 -8.74 13.07
N ASN A 116 -8.90 -7.89 13.91
CA ASN A 116 -8.41 -8.21 15.26
C ASN A 116 -7.36 -9.32 15.31
N ASN A 117 -6.69 -9.61 14.19
CA ASN A 117 -5.53 -10.48 14.18
C ASN A 117 -4.34 -9.75 14.79
N LYS A 118 -3.51 -10.53 15.51
CA LYS A 118 -2.32 -10.06 16.20
C LYS A 118 -1.10 -10.78 15.68
N TYR A 119 -0.16 -10.04 15.11
CA TYR A 119 1.13 -10.54 14.65
C TYR A 119 2.26 -9.94 15.50
N ILE A 120 3.30 -10.73 15.77
CA ILE A 120 4.43 -10.32 16.60
C ILE A 120 5.71 -10.47 15.79
N ALA A 121 6.57 -9.45 15.82
CA ALA A 121 7.86 -9.47 15.15
C ALA A 121 8.98 -8.86 15.99
N LYS A 122 10.21 -9.23 15.68
CA LYS A 122 11.41 -8.58 16.21
C LYS A 122 11.59 -7.18 15.60
N LYS A 123 11.33 -7.05 14.30
CA LYS A 123 11.47 -5.79 13.54
C LYS A 123 10.26 -5.56 12.64
N ILE A 124 10.02 -4.29 12.31
CA ILE A 124 9.01 -3.88 11.34
C ILE A 124 9.66 -2.98 10.28
N ILE A 125 9.26 -3.18 9.04
CA ILE A 125 9.55 -2.27 7.92
C ILE A 125 8.23 -1.60 7.53
N LEU A 126 8.19 -0.28 7.57
CA LEU A 126 7.07 0.52 7.12
C LEU A 126 7.26 0.87 5.65
N ALA A 127 6.45 0.30 4.77
CA ALA A 127 6.50 0.49 3.32
C ALA A 127 5.12 0.87 2.76
N MET A 128 4.34 1.62 3.56
CA MET A 128 2.93 1.94 3.31
C MET A 128 2.71 2.94 2.16
N GLY A 129 3.79 3.50 1.60
CA GLY A 129 3.71 4.51 0.56
C GLY A 129 3.09 5.82 1.05
N VAL A 130 2.48 6.53 0.11
CA VAL A 130 1.80 7.80 0.36
C VAL A 130 0.46 7.80 -0.39
N GLU A 131 -0.48 8.59 0.08
CA GLU A 131 -1.71 8.89 -0.64
C GLU A 131 -1.82 10.41 -0.85
N PRO A 132 -2.28 10.88 -2.00
CA PRO A 132 -2.55 12.29 -2.20
C PRO A 132 -3.55 12.81 -1.16
N LYS A 133 -3.32 14.00 -0.62
CA LYS A 133 -4.31 14.67 0.21
C LYS A 133 -5.53 14.98 -0.64
N LYS A 134 -6.64 14.34 -0.36
CA LYS A 134 -7.90 14.53 -1.08
C LYS A 134 -8.57 15.80 -0.59
N LEU A 135 -9.25 16.49 -1.50
CA LEU A 135 -10.15 17.58 -1.14
C LEU A 135 -11.30 17.02 -0.32
N GLU A 136 -11.50 17.56 0.89
CA GLU A 136 -12.54 17.07 1.84
C GLU A 136 -13.97 17.47 1.45
N LYS A 137 -14.14 18.18 0.35
CA LYS A 137 -15.46 18.67 -0.08
C LYS A 137 -16.23 17.60 -0.84
N GLU A 138 -17.53 17.51 -0.58
CA GLU A 138 -18.42 16.54 -1.24
C GLU A 138 -18.39 16.66 -2.77
N PHE A 139 -18.26 17.89 -3.30
CA PHE A 139 -18.17 18.09 -4.75
C PHE A 139 -16.92 17.40 -5.34
N ALA A 140 -15.80 17.39 -4.61
CA ALA A 140 -14.59 16.76 -5.11
C ALA A 140 -14.76 15.24 -5.27
N LYS A 141 -15.52 14.62 -4.38
CA LYS A 141 -15.90 13.20 -4.50
C LYS A 141 -16.84 12.98 -5.69
N ALA A 142 -17.82 13.84 -5.87
CA ALA A 142 -18.80 13.74 -6.95
C ALA A 142 -18.18 13.92 -8.35
N PHE A 143 -17.12 14.72 -8.46
CA PHE A 143 -16.46 15.02 -9.73
C PHE A 143 -15.13 14.29 -9.94
N PHE A 144 -14.76 13.36 -9.05
CA PHE A 144 -13.57 12.53 -9.24
C PHE A 144 -13.66 11.74 -10.55
N GLY A 145 -12.64 11.86 -11.41
CA GLY A 145 -12.64 11.31 -12.77
C GLY A 145 -13.58 12.03 -13.77
N ARG A 146 -14.29 13.08 -13.34
CA ARG A 146 -15.21 13.87 -14.19
C ARG A 146 -14.99 15.37 -14.04
N GLY A 147 -13.76 15.79 -13.81
CA GLY A 147 -13.38 17.19 -13.61
C GLY A 147 -12.40 17.40 -12.43
N VAL A 148 -12.34 16.46 -11.49
CA VAL A 148 -11.33 16.45 -10.44
C VAL A 148 -10.41 15.26 -10.65
N SER A 149 -9.11 15.51 -10.71
CA SER A 149 -8.04 14.51 -10.85
C SER A 149 -6.98 14.72 -9.78
N TYR A 150 -6.31 13.64 -9.39
CA TYR A 150 -5.13 13.64 -8.55
C TYR A 150 -3.88 13.12 -9.29
N CYS A 151 -4.01 12.83 -10.60
CA CYS A 151 -2.94 12.32 -11.44
C CYS A 151 -2.82 13.13 -12.73
N ALA A 152 -2.07 14.23 -12.69
CA ALA A 152 -1.89 15.11 -13.86
C ALA A 152 -1.33 14.36 -15.08
N LYS A 153 -0.38 13.43 -14.90
CA LYS A 153 0.18 12.65 -16.02
C LYS A 153 -0.82 11.69 -16.63
N GLY A 154 -1.56 10.96 -15.81
CA GLY A 154 -2.52 9.96 -16.28
C GLY A 154 -3.69 10.57 -17.03
N ASP A 155 -4.14 11.75 -16.57
CA ASP A 155 -5.38 12.35 -17.04
C ASP A 155 -5.18 13.54 -17.99
N ALA A 156 -3.93 13.93 -18.32
CA ALA A 156 -3.64 15.13 -19.13
C ALA A 156 -4.40 15.16 -20.45
N LEU A 157 -4.47 14.04 -21.16
CA LEU A 157 -5.18 13.96 -22.44
C LEU A 157 -6.70 14.13 -22.32
N SER A 158 -7.29 13.79 -21.18
CA SER A 158 -8.71 14.01 -20.90
C SER A 158 -9.04 15.49 -20.71
N TYR A 159 -8.04 16.31 -20.42
CA TYR A 159 -8.14 17.75 -20.24
C TYR A 159 -7.57 18.55 -21.42
N LYS A 160 -7.24 17.88 -22.53
CA LYS A 160 -6.75 18.54 -23.72
C LYS A 160 -7.68 19.67 -24.15
N ASP A 161 -7.09 20.83 -24.51
CA ASP A 161 -7.79 22.04 -24.96
C ASP A 161 -8.81 22.62 -23.95
N LYS A 162 -8.70 22.26 -22.66
CA LYS A 162 -9.54 22.81 -21.59
C LYS A 162 -8.74 23.78 -20.71
N ASP A 163 -9.45 24.62 -19.98
CA ASP A 163 -8.89 25.41 -18.88
C ASP A 163 -8.87 24.54 -17.62
N VAL A 164 -7.76 24.47 -16.92
CA VAL A 164 -7.60 23.69 -15.70
C VAL A 164 -7.05 24.54 -14.56
N VAL A 165 -7.34 24.13 -13.34
CA VAL A 165 -6.78 24.73 -12.12
C VAL A 165 -6.03 23.67 -11.35
N VAL A 166 -4.79 23.96 -10.98
CA VAL A 166 -3.98 23.13 -10.10
C VAL A 166 -4.06 23.68 -8.68
N LEU A 167 -4.55 22.83 -7.75
CA LEU A 167 -4.67 23.19 -6.35
C LEU A 167 -3.46 22.68 -5.58
N GLY A 168 -2.66 23.61 -5.04
CA GLY A 168 -1.47 23.34 -4.25
C GLY A 168 -0.32 24.28 -4.61
N GLY A 169 0.70 24.36 -3.73
CA GLY A 169 1.87 25.20 -3.91
C GLY A 169 3.21 24.46 -3.68
N GLY A 170 3.17 23.13 -3.53
CA GLY A 170 4.37 22.31 -3.38
C GLY A 170 4.93 21.82 -4.72
N ASN A 171 6.06 21.11 -4.66
CA ASN A 171 6.75 20.58 -5.85
C ASN A 171 5.84 19.78 -6.78
N CYS A 172 4.96 18.94 -6.23
CA CYS A 172 4.00 18.14 -7.02
C CYS A 172 3.05 19.04 -7.83
N ALA A 173 2.54 20.13 -7.24
CA ALA A 173 1.64 21.05 -7.91
C ALA A 173 2.38 21.82 -9.03
N CYS A 174 3.59 22.32 -8.77
CA CYS A 174 4.41 22.99 -9.78
C CYS A 174 4.74 22.05 -10.94
N TYR A 175 5.07 20.79 -10.63
CA TYR A 175 5.34 19.79 -11.65
C TYR A 175 4.07 19.48 -12.48
N ALA A 176 2.93 19.30 -11.82
CA ALA A 176 1.65 19.03 -12.48
C ALA A 176 1.26 20.20 -13.40
N ALA A 177 1.37 21.45 -12.93
CA ALA A 177 1.08 22.63 -13.72
C ALA A 177 1.95 22.73 -14.97
N ASN A 178 3.26 22.55 -14.82
CA ASN A 178 4.21 22.60 -15.94
C ASN A 178 3.96 21.45 -16.95
N TYR A 179 3.59 20.28 -16.47
CA TYR A 179 3.27 19.15 -17.35
C TYR A 179 1.94 19.38 -18.11
N LEU A 180 0.89 19.83 -17.42
CA LEU A 180 -0.42 20.08 -18.02
C LEU A 180 -0.40 21.20 -19.03
N ALA A 181 0.43 22.24 -18.83
CA ALA A 181 0.58 23.37 -19.77
C ALA A 181 0.93 22.95 -21.21
N GLN A 182 1.41 21.74 -21.41
CA GLN A 182 1.73 21.19 -22.74
C GLN A 182 0.49 20.64 -23.47
N PHE A 183 -0.61 20.45 -22.80
CA PHE A 183 -1.80 19.77 -23.33
C PHE A 183 -3.06 20.62 -23.25
N VAL A 184 -3.16 21.47 -22.25
CA VAL A 184 -4.37 22.24 -21.94
C VAL A 184 -4.30 23.66 -22.50
N ASN A 185 -5.43 24.33 -22.59
CA ASN A 185 -5.49 25.68 -23.11
C ASN A 185 -4.90 26.70 -22.09
N ARG A 186 -5.19 26.51 -20.79
CA ARG A 186 -4.71 27.37 -19.70
C ARG A 186 -4.62 26.58 -18.38
N VAL A 187 -3.55 26.85 -17.60
CA VAL A 187 -3.36 26.37 -16.23
C VAL A 187 -3.42 27.55 -15.27
#